data_5d4f85eece5b701f17ecc4b263ac8f50
#
_entry.id   5d4f85eece5b701f17ecc4b263ac8f50
#
_cell.length_a   1.000
_cell.length_b   1.000
_cell.length_c   1.000
_cell.angle_alpha   90.00
_cell.angle_beta   90.00
_cell.angle_gamma   90.00
#
_symmetry.space_group_name_H-M   'P 1'
#
loop_
_entity.id
_entity.type
_entity.pdbx_description
1 polymer ?
#
loop_
_entity_poly.entity_id
_entity_poly.type
_entity_poly.pdbx_seq_one_letter_code
_entity_poly.pdbx_strand_id
1 'polypeptide(L)'
;MSQIEFNKTVIHRYFEAYNNKNEAIFDEIISPDYIDHGQSAYMGSPGMGITGAKNDLRYSLDKLDELNYVVEAMIASEAYPDLVGAYWKGSLTPKKATSSSSDSHRRTNKAIIHYRGISIYRIQNGKMIETWHVFDGLPSKMLKGERQEEE
;
A
#
# COMPACT_ATOMS: atom_id res chain seq x y z
N MET A 1 -21.66 -4.57 -16.79
CA MET A 1 -20.93 -3.97 -15.64
C MET A 1 -20.80 -2.48 -15.90
N SER A 2 -21.21 -1.64 -14.96
CA SER A 2 -21.02 -0.18 -15.10
C SER A 2 -19.55 0.19 -14.99
N GLN A 3 -19.19 1.39 -15.46
CA GLN A 3 -17.83 1.91 -15.32
C GLN A 3 -17.40 1.96 -13.84
N ILE A 4 -18.31 2.38 -12.97
CA ILE A 4 -18.08 2.43 -11.52
C ILE A 4 -17.77 1.05 -10.95
N GLU A 5 -18.56 0.04 -11.29
CA GLU A 5 -18.34 -1.32 -10.80
C GLU A 5 -17.03 -1.90 -11.34
N PHE A 6 -16.71 -1.62 -12.59
CA PHE A 6 -15.43 -2.02 -13.16
C PHE A 6 -14.26 -1.34 -12.42
N ASN A 7 -14.35 -0.04 -12.16
CA ASN A 7 -13.30 0.69 -11.43
C ASN A 7 -13.10 0.16 -10.01
N LYS A 8 -14.18 -0.24 -9.32
CA LYS A 8 -14.06 -0.90 -8.01
C LYS A 8 -13.30 -2.23 -8.09
N THR A 9 -13.46 -3.00 -9.17
CA THR A 9 -12.69 -4.23 -9.35
C THR A 9 -11.19 -3.95 -9.48
N VAL A 10 -10.79 -2.85 -10.10
CA VAL A 10 -9.38 -2.42 -10.18
C VAL A 10 -8.81 -2.18 -8.78
N ILE A 11 -9.59 -1.54 -7.90
CA ILE A 11 -9.16 -1.31 -6.50
C ILE A 11 -9.01 -2.63 -5.73
N HIS A 12 -9.95 -3.56 -5.87
CA HIS A 12 -9.81 -4.89 -5.26
C HIS A 12 -8.55 -5.61 -5.74
N ARG A 13 -8.23 -5.52 -7.02
CA ARG A 13 -7.01 -6.10 -7.60
C ARG A 13 -5.74 -5.45 -7.04
N TYR A 14 -5.78 -4.15 -6.78
CA TYR A 14 -4.66 -3.43 -6.16
C TYR A 14 -4.34 -4.00 -4.77
N PHE A 15 -5.33 -4.16 -3.91
CA PHE A 15 -5.11 -4.75 -2.58
C PHE A 15 -4.77 -6.25 -2.64
N GLU A 16 -5.31 -6.98 -3.62
CA GLU A 16 -4.95 -8.37 -3.88
C GLU A 16 -3.46 -8.53 -4.20
N ALA A 17 -2.87 -7.60 -4.94
CA ALA A 17 -1.44 -7.61 -5.24
C ALA A 17 -0.59 -7.59 -3.97
N TYR A 18 -0.97 -6.78 -2.98
CA TYR A 18 -0.31 -6.76 -1.68
C TYR A 18 -0.57 -8.04 -0.88
N ASN A 19 -1.82 -8.43 -0.75
CA ASN A 19 -2.22 -9.59 0.07
C ASN A 19 -1.64 -10.91 -0.46
N ASN A 20 -1.56 -11.06 -1.77
CA ASN A 20 -1.04 -12.26 -2.42
C ASN A 20 0.45 -12.15 -2.82
N LYS A 21 1.10 -11.03 -2.50
CA LYS A 21 2.52 -10.79 -2.83
C LYS A 21 2.78 -10.96 -4.34
N ASN A 22 1.88 -10.46 -5.17
CA ASN A 22 1.90 -10.64 -6.62
C ASN A 22 1.99 -9.32 -7.36
N GLU A 23 3.21 -8.86 -7.63
CA GLU A 23 3.44 -7.61 -8.35
C GLU A 23 3.01 -7.63 -9.81
N ALA A 24 2.84 -8.80 -10.41
CA ALA A 24 2.39 -8.94 -11.81
C ALA A 24 0.97 -8.37 -12.01
N ILE A 25 0.15 -8.33 -10.96
CA ILE A 25 -1.16 -7.68 -11.00
C ILE A 25 -1.03 -6.20 -11.36
N PHE A 26 0.03 -5.53 -10.94
CA PHE A 26 0.24 -4.11 -11.25
C PHE A 26 0.41 -3.84 -12.76
N ASP A 27 0.95 -4.79 -13.51
CA ASP A 27 1.05 -4.67 -14.97
C ASP A 27 -0.34 -4.58 -15.64
N GLU A 28 -1.35 -5.18 -15.00
CA GLU A 28 -2.73 -5.17 -15.49
C GLU A 28 -3.48 -3.89 -15.14
N ILE A 29 -3.22 -3.31 -13.95
CA ILE A 29 -4.08 -2.29 -13.34
C ILE A 29 -3.43 -0.92 -13.15
N ILE A 30 -2.13 -0.78 -13.30
CA ILE A 30 -1.42 0.48 -13.07
C ILE A 30 -0.89 1.04 -14.38
N SER A 31 -1.13 2.33 -14.60
CA SER A 31 -0.58 3.06 -15.75
C SER A 31 0.94 3.20 -15.64
N PRO A 32 1.67 3.18 -16.77
CA PRO A 32 3.09 3.55 -16.79
C PRO A 32 3.36 4.94 -16.21
N ASP A 33 2.41 5.86 -16.32
CA ASP A 33 2.51 7.26 -15.86
C ASP A 33 1.87 7.50 -14.46
N TYR A 34 1.63 6.43 -13.71
CA TYR A 34 1.00 6.47 -12.39
C TYR A 34 1.72 7.40 -11.42
N ILE A 35 0.95 8.17 -10.66
CA ILE A 35 1.47 9.06 -9.61
C ILE A 35 0.77 8.72 -8.28
N ASP A 36 1.56 8.39 -7.28
CA ASP A 36 1.12 8.27 -5.90
C ASP A 36 1.47 9.54 -5.13
N HIS A 37 0.45 10.32 -4.80
CA HIS A 37 0.61 11.59 -4.08
C HIS A 37 0.83 11.41 -2.56
N GLY A 38 0.65 10.21 -2.04
CA GLY A 38 0.81 9.90 -0.62
C GLY A 38 2.20 9.39 -0.23
N GLN A 39 2.96 8.85 -1.16
CA GLN A 39 4.24 8.20 -0.87
C GLN A 39 5.38 9.14 -0.50
N SER A 40 5.33 10.40 -0.90
CA SER A 40 6.38 11.37 -0.59
C SER A 40 6.66 11.53 0.91
N ALA A 41 5.65 11.30 1.74
CA ALA A 41 5.79 11.31 3.19
C ALA A 41 6.39 10.01 3.75
N TYR A 42 6.33 8.92 2.98
CA TYR A 42 6.68 7.57 3.41
C TYR A 42 8.07 7.14 2.95
N MET A 43 8.43 7.45 1.72
CA MET A 43 9.63 6.95 1.04
C MET A 43 10.59 8.05 0.57
N GLY A 44 10.26 9.33 0.80
CA GLY A 44 11.10 10.46 0.42
C GLY A 44 11.08 10.84 -1.06
N SER A 45 10.34 10.14 -1.91
CA SER A 45 10.07 10.51 -3.29
C SER A 45 8.69 10.05 -3.72
N PRO A 46 7.97 10.82 -4.54
CA PRO A 46 6.70 10.37 -5.08
C PRO A 46 6.95 9.09 -5.90
N GLY A 47 6.11 8.08 -5.67
CA GLY A 47 6.08 6.89 -6.50
C GLY A 47 5.72 7.26 -7.92
N MET A 48 6.70 7.21 -8.82
CA MET A 48 6.53 7.54 -10.22
C MET A 48 6.33 6.28 -11.04
N GLY A 49 5.20 6.22 -11.75
CA GLY A 49 4.90 5.16 -12.68
C GLY A 49 4.70 3.78 -12.02
N ILE A 50 4.53 2.78 -12.86
CA ILE A 50 4.38 1.39 -12.43
C ILE A 50 5.63 0.86 -11.73
N THR A 51 6.82 1.33 -12.11
CA THR A 51 8.08 0.97 -11.45
C THR A 51 8.09 1.42 -10.01
N GLY A 52 7.63 2.64 -9.72
CA GLY A 52 7.49 3.14 -8.36
C GLY A 52 6.52 2.31 -7.53
N ALA A 53 5.37 1.95 -8.09
CA ALA A 53 4.39 1.09 -7.43
C ALA A 53 4.95 -0.30 -7.10
N LYS A 54 5.65 -0.92 -8.04
CA LYS A 54 6.31 -2.22 -7.83
C LYS A 54 7.41 -2.14 -6.77
N ASN A 55 8.19 -1.08 -6.76
CA ASN A 55 9.23 -0.87 -5.75
C ASN A 55 8.63 -0.70 -4.36
N ASP A 56 7.50 -0.03 -4.24
CA ASP A 56 6.77 0.09 -2.97
C ASP A 56 6.30 -1.27 -2.44
N LEU A 57 5.70 -2.07 -3.31
CA LEU A 57 5.31 -3.44 -2.95
C LEU A 57 6.52 -4.28 -2.51
N ARG A 58 7.60 -4.26 -3.28
CA ARG A 58 8.83 -5.00 -2.96
C ARG A 58 9.44 -4.54 -1.63
N TYR A 59 9.47 -3.23 -1.39
CA TYR A 59 9.94 -2.67 -0.13
C TYR A 59 9.10 -3.18 1.05
N SER A 60 7.78 -3.15 0.90
CA SER A 60 6.86 -3.66 1.92
C SER A 60 7.10 -5.15 2.21
N LEU A 61 7.25 -5.97 1.16
CA LEU A 61 7.51 -7.40 1.29
C LEU A 61 8.88 -7.70 1.91
N ASP A 62 9.86 -6.85 1.66
CA ASP A 62 11.21 -7.00 2.24
C ASP A 62 11.23 -6.68 3.74
N LYS A 63 10.41 -5.75 4.20
CA LYS A 63 10.37 -5.29 5.58
C LYS A 63 9.36 -6.01 6.48
N LEU A 64 8.42 -6.72 5.88
CA LEU A 64 7.29 -7.34 6.57
C LEU A 64 7.30 -8.86 6.41
N ASP A 65 7.03 -9.57 7.52
CA ASP A 65 6.77 -11.01 7.48
C ASP A 65 5.37 -11.28 6.97
N GLU A 66 4.41 -10.49 7.44
CA GLU A 66 3.00 -10.60 7.08
C GLU A 66 2.41 -9.23 6.79
N LEU A 67 1.53 -9.22 5.81
CA LEU A 67 0.79 -8.05 5.40
C LEU A 67 -0.60 -8.50 4.95
N ASN A 68 -1.64 -7.87 5.50
CA ASN A 68 -3.00 -8.10 5.05
C ASN A 68 -3.79 -6.80 5.03
N TYR A 69 -4.44 -6.53 3.92
CA TYR A 69 -5.37 -5.42 3.76
C TYR A 69 -6.80 -5.92 3.61
N VAL A 70 -7.73 -5.21 4.23
CA VAL A 70 -9.17 -5.41 4.07
C VAL A 70 -9.80 -4.09 3.65
N VAL A 71 -10.50 -4.09 2.53
CA VAL A 71 -11.30 -2.96 2.09
C VAL A 71 -12.65 -3.02 2.79
N GLU A 72 -12.91 -2.05 3.66
CA GLU A 72 -14.14 -2.00 4.46
C GLU A 72 -15.30 -1.37 3.70
N ALA A 73 -15.01 -0.36 2.89
CA ALA A 73 -16.01 0.35 2.10
C ALA A 73 -15.38 1.01 0.86
N MET A 74 -16.14 1.09 -0.20
CA MET A 74 -15.82 1.90 -1.37
C MET A 74 -16.96 2.88 -1.66
N ILE A 75 -16.58 4.08 -2.07
CA ILE A 75 -17.49 5.15 -2.44
C ILE A 75 -17.15 5.57 -3.86
N ALA A 76 -18.15 5.65 -4.71
CA ALA A 76 -18.03 6.15 -6.07
C ALA A 76 -19.29 6.93 -6.45
N SER A 77 -19.15 7.83 -7.41
CA SER A 77 -20.24 8.69 -7.86
C SER A 77 -20.25 8.80 -9.37
N GLU A 78 -21.42 8.81 -9.97
CA GLU A 78 -21.57 9.05 -11.41
C GLU A 78 -21.15 10.48 -11.82
N ALA A 79 -21.15 11.42 -10.86
CA ALA A 79 -20.64 12.77 -11.10
C ALA A 79 -19.13 12.80 -11.32
N TYR A 80 -18.41 11.82 -10.79
CA TYR A 80 -16.95 11.66 -10.92
C TYR A 80 -16.63 10.19 -11.24
N PRO A 81 -16.98 9.72 -12.44
CA PRO A 81 -16.97 8.28 -12.76
C PRO A 81 -15.56 7.66 -12.79
N ASP A 82 -14.51 8.47 -12.86
CA ASP A 82 -13.13 8.05 -12.83
C ASP A 82 -12.52 7.98 -11.40
N LEU A 83 -13.25 8.44 -10.38
CA LEU A 83 -12.79 8.44 -8.99
C LEU A 83 -13.47 7.36 -8.15
N VAL A 84 -12.69 6.64 -7.38
CA VAL A 84 -13.18 5.71 -6.34
C VAL A 84 -12.48 6.03 -5.04
N GLY A 85 -13.25 6.24 -3.97
CA GLY A 85 -12.74 6.30 -2.61
C GLY A 85 -12.80 4.93 -1.95
N ALA A 86 -11.81 4.59 -1.12
CA ALA A 86 -11.81 3.37 -0.34
C ALA A 86 -11.39 3.64 1.10
N TYR A 87 -12.15 3.09 2.05
CA TYR A 87 -11.74 2.96 3.44
C TYR A 87 -11.21 1.53 3.65
N TRP A 88 -9.99 1.44 4.15
CA TRP A 88 -9.31 0.16 4.30
C TRP A 88 -8.60 0.05 5.65
N LYS A 89 -8.36 -1.18 6.08
CA LYS A 89 -7.55 -1.53 7.25
C LYS A 89 -6.40 -2.43 6.82
N GLY A 90 -5.25 -2.22 7.43
CA GLY A 90 -4.06 -3.04 7.24
C GLY A 90 -3.58 -3.65 8.55
N SER A 91 -3.05 -4.86 8.46
CA SER A 91 -2.36 -5.55 9.54
C SER A 91 -0.96 -5.91 9.06
N LEU A 92 0.06 -5.48 9.79
CA LEU A 92 1.45 -5.66 9.43
C LEU A 92 2.19 -6.40 10.53
N THR A 93 3.06 -7.34 10.15
CA THR A 93 4.03 -7.96 11.05
C THR A 93 5.43 -7.65 10.54
N PRO A 94 6.16 -6.71 11.16
CA PRO A 94 7.52 -6.40 10.78
C PRO A 94 8.45 -7.61 10.92
N LYS A 95 9.41 -7.75 10.03
CA LYS A 95 10.51 -8.70 10.20
C LYS A 95 11.30 -8.32 11.44
N LYS A 96 11.69 -9.32 12.22
CA LYS A 96 12.65 -9.12 13.29
C LYS A 96 13.97 -8.69 12.68
N ALA A 97 14.59 -7.64 13.26
CA ALA A 97 15.99 -7.40 13.04
C ALA A 97 16.74 -8.69 13.39
N THR A 98 17.58 -9.18 12.46
CA THR A 98 18.50 -10.27 12.72
C THR A 98 19.60 -9.74 13.66
N SER A 99 19.26 -9.59 14.94
CA SER A 99 20.29 -9.46 15.95
C SER A 99 20.84 -10.86 16.18
N SER A 100 22.14 -11.01 16.05
CA SER A 100 22.92 -12.20 16.42
C SER A 100 22.92 -12.47 17.91
N SER A 101 21.88 -12.05 18.63
CA SER A 101 21.81 -12.28 20.06
C SER A 101 21.38 -13.72 20.32
N SER A 102 22.12 -14.34 21.19
CA SER A 102 21.92 -15.65 21.79
C SER A 102 20.61 -15.81 22.58
N ASP A 103 19.66 -14.91 22.45
CA ASP A 103 18.34 -14.97 23.08
C ASP A 103 17.37 -15.88 22.33
N SER A 104 17.77 -17.11 22.10
CA SER A 104 16.92 -18.17 21.55
C SER A 104 15.71 -18.53 22.43
N HIS A 105 15.58 -17.94 23.64
CA HIS A 105 14.54 -18.25 24.58
C HIS A 105 13.44 -17.19 24.71
N ARG A 106 13.59 -16.01 24.12
CA ARG A 106 12.50 -15.07 24.01
C ARG A 106 11.71 -15.35 22.75
N ARG A 107 10.66 -16.13 22.88
CA ARG A 107 9.53 -16.03 21.98
C ARG A 107 8.97 -14.61 22.11
N THR A 108 9.59 -13.67 21.44
CA THR A 108 8.97 -12.36 21.27
C THR A 108 7.73 -12.59 20.42
N ASN A 109 6.56 -12.44 21.01
CA ASN A 109 5.33 -12.34 20.28
C ASN A 109 5.55 -11.28 19.21
N LYS A 110 5.44 -11.67 17.94
CA LYS A 110 5.52 -10.72 16.84
C LYS A 110 4.41 -9.70 17.03
N ALA A 111 4.78 -8.44 17.29
CA ALA A 111 3.80 -7.38 17.44
C ALA A 111 3.12 -7.14 16.10
N ILE A 112 1.80 -7.32 16.03
CA ILE A 112 0.99 -6.99 14.88
C ILE A 112 0.66 -5.51 14.96
N ILE A 113 0.98 -4.77 13.90
CA ILE A 113 0.63 -3.36 13.76
C ILE A 113 -0.66 -3.27 12.98
N HIS A 114 -1.67 -2.63 13.56
CA HIS A 114 -2.92 -2.31 12.88
C HIS A 114 -2.94 -0.85 12.49
N TYR A 115 -3.27 -0.58 11.24
CA TYR A 115 -3.45 0.78 10.76
C TYR A 115 -4.61 0.84 9.76
N ARG A 116 -5.04 2.02 9.44
CA ARG A 116 -6.19 2.27 8.57
C ARG A 116 -5.95 3.47 7.69
N GLY A 117 -6.64 3.53 6.59
CA GLY A 117 -6.53 4.67 5.71
C GLY A 117 -7.75 4.90 4.85
N ILE A 118 -7.77 6.08 4.28
CA ILE A 118 -8.69 6.47 3.22
C ILE A 118 -7.84 6.83 2.01
N SER A 119 -8.18 6.24 0.89
CA SER A 119 -7.51 6.52 -0.38
C SER A 119 -8.52 6.94 -1.42
N ILE A 120 -8.11 7.82 -2.32
CA ILE A 120 -8.85 8.16 -3.52
C ILE A 120 -8.01 7.74 -4.71
N TYR A 121 -8.61 7.02 -5.63
CA TYR A 121 -7.98 6.49 -6.83
C TYR A 121 -8.64 7.09 -8.06
N ARG A 122 -7.81 7.58 -9.00
CA ARG A 122 -8.27 7.93 -10.35
C ARG A 122 -7.96 6.80 -11.30
N ILE A 123 -8.99 6.33 -11.98
CA ILE A 123 -8.92 5.19 -12.89
C ILE A 123 -9.42 5.62 -14.26
N GLN A 124 -8.61 5.44 -15.28
CA GLN A 124 -8.97 5.71 -16.67
C GLN A 124 -8.58 4.52 -17.54
N ASN A 125 -9.48 4.12 -18.42
CA ASN A 125 -9.27 2.98 -19.34
C ASN A 125 -8.81 1.70 -18.61
N GLY A 126 -9.36 1.43 -17.43
CA GLY A 126 -9.02 0.25 -16.63
C GLY A 126 -7.66 0.32 -15.92
N LYS A 127 -7.00 1.46 -15.95
CA LYS A 127 -5.71 1.68 -15.30
C LYS A 127 -5.80 2.75 -14.22
N MET A 128 -5.18 2.46 -13.09
CA MET A 128 -4.97 3.44 -12.03
C MET A 128 -3.90 4.44 -12.48
N ILE A 129 -4.24 5.73 -12.49
CA ILE A 129 -3.35 6.80 -12.95
C ILE A 129 -2.89 7.72 -11.83
N GLU A 130 -3.68 7.87 -10.78
CA GLU A 130 -3.34 8.69 -9.61
C GLU A 130 -3.93 8.08 -8.34
N THR A 131 -3.25 8.29 -7.23
CA THR A 131 -3.74 7.91 -5.91
C THR A 131 -3.36 8.96 -4.88
N TRP A 132 -4.29 9.24 -3.96
CA TRP A 132 -4.08 10.05 -2.76
C TRP A 132 -4.38 9.19 -1.54
N HIS A 133 -3.50 9.23 -0.54
CA HIS A 133 -3.66 8.44 0.69
C HIS A 133 -3.58 9.33 1.92
N VAL A 134 -4.45 9.06 2.87
CA VAL A 134 -4.34 9.50 4.26
C VAL A 134 -4.47 8.28 5.15
N PHE A 135 -3.56 8.07 6.06
CA PHE A 135 -3.60 6.91 6.95
C PHE A 135 -3.17 7.26 8.38
N ASP A 136 -3.55 6.41 9.30
CA ASP A 136 -3.37 6.54 10.74
C ASP A 136 -3.04 5.18 11.37
N GLY A 137 -2.24 5.19 12.41
CA GLY A 137 -1.91 4.01 13.20
C GLY A 137 -0.53 3.41 12.94
N LEU A 138 0.25 3.92 11.98
CA LEU A 138 1.64 3.48 11.82
C LEU A 138 2.56 4.13 12.87
N PRO A 139 3.50 3.37 13.45
CA PRO A 139 4.53 3.94 14.30
C PRO A 139 5.34 5.01 13.58
N SER A 140 5.70 6.09 14.27
CA SER A 140 6.40 7.24 13.67
C SER A 140 7.73 6.88 13.00
N LYS A 141 8.45 5.88 13.52
CA LYS A 141 9.69 5.38 12.91
C LYS A 141 9.46 4.66 11.57
N MET A 142 8.27 4.14 11.30
CA MET A 142 7.91 3.59 10.01
C MET A 142 7.51 4.69 9.02
N LEU A 143 6.94 5.80 9.52
CA LEU A 143 6.54 6.95 8.71
C LEU A 143 7.73 7.77 8.21
N LYS A 144 8.82 7.78 8.98
CA LYS A 144 10.01 8.59 8.66
C LYS A 144 10.95 7.89 7.70
N GLY A 145 10.58 6.74 7.12
CA GLY A 145 11.50 5.92 6.34
C GLY A 145 12.89 6.02 6.96
N GLU A 146 13.59 4.99 7.26
CA GLU A 146 14.91 5.11 7.89
C GLU A 146 15.78 6.10 7.13
N ARG A 147 15.65 7.40 7.39
CA ARG A 147 16.82 8.26 7.32
C ARG A 147 17.68 7.76 8.46
N GLN A 148 18.56 6.87 8.13
CA GLN A 148 19.76 6.70 8.94
C GLN A 148 20.31 8.11 9.09
N GLU A 149 20.23 8.65 10.28
CA GLU A 149 21.05 9.75 10.65
C GLU A 149 22.47 9.22 10.54
N GLU A 150 23.09 9.46 9.41
CA GLU A 150 24.55 9.44 9.35
C GLU A 150 24.99 10.62 10.21
N GLU A 151 25.17 10.37 11.48
CA GLU A 151 26.03 11.18 12.32
C GLU A 151 27.49 10.83 12.04
#